data_bdcce9ce601d87215804f9a794b5d1ba
#
_entry.id   bdcce9ce601d87215804f9a794b5d1ba
#
_cell.length_a   1.000
_cell.length_b   1.000
_cell.length_c   1.000
_cell.angle_alpha   90.00
_cell.angle_beta   90.00
_cell.angle_gamma   90.00
#
_symmetry.space_group_name_H-M   'P 1'
#
loop_
_entity.id
_entity.type
_entity.pdbx_description
1 polymer ?
#
loop_
_entity_poly.entity_id
_entity_poly.type
_entity_poly.pdbx_seq_one_letter_code
_entity_poly.pdbx_strand_id
1 'polypeptide(L)'
;MLDVKSQDISIPEAVVVLCTAPDEATVQDLAAKVLAEKLAACATLLPGATSLYYWEGKLEQEYEVQMILKTTVSHQQALIDCLKSHHPYQTPELLVLPVTHGDTDYLSWLNASLR
;
A
#
# COMPACT_ATOMS: atom_id res chain seq x y z
N MET A 1 14.53 22.73 -23.69
CA MET A 1 14.27 22.28 -23.39
C MET A 1 13.89 22.01 -22.77
N LEU A 2 13.76 22.32 -22.41
CA LEU A 2 13.40 22.08 -21.79
C LEU A 2 12.75 21.69 -21.34
N ASP A 3 12.30 21.75 -21.60
CA ASP A 3 11.64 21.36 -21.01
C ASP A 3 11.27 20.14 -20.52
N VAL A 4 11.28 19.71 -20.81
CA VAL A 4 11.43 18.30 -20.46
C VAL A 4 11.39 18.06 -18.98
N LYS A 5 12.18 18.75 -18.30
CA LYS A 5 12.26 18.61 -16.87
C LYS A 5 10.95 18.92 -16.19
N SER A 6 10.16 19.81 -16.76
CA SER A 6 8.89 20.13 -16.15
C SER A 6 7.93 18.95 -16.22
N GLN A 7 8.10 18.08 -17.21
CA GLN A 7 7.32 16.87 -17.28
C GLN A 7 7.69 15.91 -16.13
N ASP A 8 8.98 15.83 -15.84
CA ASP A 8 9.42 14.96 -14.76
C ASP A 8 8.89 15.40 -13.42
N ILE A 9 8.89 16.71 -13.18
CA ILE A 9 8.41 17.23 -11.89
C ILE A 9 6.90 17.17 -11.76
N SER A 10 6.19 16.90 -12.86
CA SER A 10 4.73 16.80 -12.79
C SER A 10 4.26 15.42 -12.37
N ILE A 11 5.16 14.44 -12.30
CA ILE A 11 4.80 13.08 -11.90
C ILE A 11 5.08 12.92 -10.41
N PRO A 12 4.03 12.71 -9.59
CA PRO A 12 4.21 12.51 -8.15
C PRO A 12 5.04 11.27 -7.86
N GLU A 13 5.75 11.31 -6.75
CA GLU A 13 6.55 10.18 -6.32
C GLU A 13 5.67 9.00 -5.93
N ALA A 14 5.98 7.85 -6.48
CA ALA A 14 5.29 6.62 -6.13
C ALA A 14 5.84 6.05 -4.83
N VAL A 15 4.95 5.42 -4.08
CA VAL A 15 5.32 4.69 -2.88
C VAL A 15 4.58 3.36 -2.86
N VAL A 16 5.12 2.43 -2.08
CA VAL A 16 4.50 1.14 -1.81
C VAL A 16 4.16 1.10 -0.33
N VAL A 17 2.93 0.71 -0.02
CA VAL A 17 2.50 0.55 1.37
C VAL A 17 2.36 -0.94 1.65
N LEU A 18 3.01 -1.40 2.72
CA LEU A 18 2.92 -2.79 3.16
C LEU A 18 1.94 -2.89 4.32
N CYS A 19 1.10 -3.91 4.26
CA CYS A 19 0.11 -4.18 5.30
C CYS A 19 -0.15 -5.67 5.32
N THR A 20 -0.31 -6.26 6.50
CA THR A 20 -0.72 -7.66 6.63
C THR A 20 -2.06 -7.73 7.32
N ALA A 21 -2.81 -8.79 7.07
CA ALA A 21 -4.10 -9.02 7.70
C ALA A 21 -4.32 -10.51 7.88
N PRO A 22 -5.27 -10.91 8.75
CA PRO A 22 -5.35 -12.30 9.18
C PRO A 22 -5.85 -13.29 8.13
N ASP A 23 -6.62 -12.84 7.14
CA ASP A 23 -7.20 -13.76 6.16
C ASP A 23 -7.50 -13.06 4.84
N GLU A 24 -7.84 -13.88 3.83
CA GLU A 24 -8.07 -13.37 2.48
C GLU A 24 -9.32 -12.52 2.38
N ALA A 25 -10.37 -12.87 3.13
CA ALA A 25 -11.60 -12.07 3.09
C ALA A 25 -11.36 -10.66 3.59
N THR A 26 -10.58 -10.53 4.66
CA THR A 26 -10.24 -9.21 5.22
C THR A 26 -9.44 -8.38 4.25
N VAL A 27 -8.39 -8.95 3.63
CA VAL A 27 -7.56 -8.16 2.71
C VAL A 27 -8.32 -7.78 1.45
N GLN A 28 -9.20 -8.65 0.96
CA GLN A 28 -10.03 -8.31 -0.19
C GLN A 28 -10.97 -7.16 0.13
N ASP A 29 -11.55 -7.15 1.33
CA ASP A 29 -12.42 -6.07 1.75
C ASP A 29 -11.66 -4.76 1.90
N LEU A 30 -10.49 -4.79 2.54
CA LEU A 30 -9.65 -3.60 2.69
C LEU A 30 -9.22 -3.06 1.34
N ALA A 31 -8.77 -3.95 0.44
CA ALA A 31 -8.34 -3.55 -0.90
C ALA A 31 -9.49 -2.91 -1.67
N ALA A 32 -10.69 -3.50 -1.61
CA ALA A 32 -11.84 -2.96 -2.31
C ALA A 32 -12.18 -1.56 -1.83
N LYS A 33 -12.10 -1.32 -0.52
CA LYS A 33 -12.40 -0.01 0.05
C LYS A 33 -11.43 1.07 -0.44
N VAL A 34 -10.13 0.79 -0.37
CA VAL A 34 -9.15 1.82 -0.75
C VAL A 34 -9.11 2.04 -2.26
N LEU A 35 -9.39 1.01 -3.06
CA LEU A 35 -9.47 1.17 -4.51
C LEU A 35 -10.71 1.94 -4.91
N ALA A 36 -11.85 1.70 -4.25
CA ALA A 36 -13.08 2.43 -4.54
C ALA A 36 -12.91 3.93 -4.29
N GLU A 37 -12.12 4.30 -3.29
CA GLU A 37 -11.87 5.71 -2.99
C GLU A 37 -10.66 6.26 -3.74
N LYS A 38 -10.05 5.44 -4.59
CA LYS A 38 -8.89 5.84 -5.40
C LYS A 38 -7.72 6.34 -4.56
N LEU A 39 -7.54 5.72 -3.41
CA LEU A 39 -6.41 6.00 -2.53
C LEU A 39 -5.20 5.14 -2.87
N ALA A 40 -5.43 4.04 -3.57
CA ALA A 40 -4.39 3.19 -4.11
C ALA A 40 -4.71 2.89 -5.56
N ALA A 41 -3.69 2.80 -6.39
CA ALA A 41 -3.87 2.45 -7.80
C ALA A 41 -4.03 0.95 -7.98
N CYS A 42 -3.42 0.18 -7.09
CA CYS A 42 -3.35 -1.26 -7.23
C CYS A 42 -3.06 -1.87 -5.86
N ALA A 43 -3.63 -3.04 -5.62
CA ALA A 43 -3.34 -3.83 -4.42
C ALA A 43 -3.00 -5.24 -4.86
N THR A 44 -1.81 -5.71 -4.49
CA THR A 44 -1.38 -7.09 -4.72
C THR A 44 -1.51 -7.84 -3.40
N LEU A 45 -2.18 -8.97 -3.44
CA LEU A 45 -2.45 -9.77 -2.24
C LEU A 45 -1.69 -11.08 -2.35
N LEU A 46 -0.88 -11.38 -1.32
CA LEU A 46 -0.04 -12.57 -1.29
C LEU A 46 -0.45 -13.43 -0.09
N PRO A 47 -1.25 -14.47 -0.31
CA PRO A 47 -1.61 -15.39 0.76
C PRO A 47 -0.42 -16.31 1.09
N GLY A 48 -0.50 -16.97 2.24
CA GLY A 48 0.51 -17.96 2.61
C GLY A 48 1.68 -17.39 3.37
N ALA A 49 1.60 -16.16 3.83
CA ALA A 49 2.65 -15.58 4.65
C ALA A 49 2.54 -16.08 6.08
N THR A 50 3.68 -16.26 6.72
CA THR A 50 3.75 -16.60 8.13
C THR A 50 4.63 -15.55 8.81
N SER A 51 4.09 -14.89 9.82
CA SER A 51 4.81 -13.85 10.55
C SER A 51 5.22 -14.41 11.91
N LEU A 52 6.48 -14.19 12.27
CA LEU A 52 7.03 -14.62 13.55
C LEU A 52 7.50 -13.38 14.28
N TYR A 53 7.09 -13.25 15.55
CA TYR A 53 7.46 -12.08 16.34
C TYR A 53 7.24 -12.38 17.81
N TYR A 54 7.83 -11.56 18.65
CA TYR A 54 7.59 -11.65 20.09
C TYR A 54 6.52 -10.65 20.49
N TRP A 55 5.56 -11.12 21.25
CA TRP A 55 4.50 -10.29 21.80
C TRP A 55 4.36 -10.64 23.27
N GLU A 56 4.54 -9.63 24.13
CA GLU A 56 4.45 -9.80 25.57
C GLU A 56 5.32 -10.97 26.08
N GLY A 57 6.54 -11.06 25.56
CA GLY A 57 7.52 -12.04 25.98
C GLY A 57 7.37 -13.43 25.37
N LYS A 58 6.38 -13.62 24.50
CA LYS A 58 6.15 -14.93 23.89
C LYS A 58 6.39 -14.87 22.40
N LEU A 59 6.95 -15.94 21.84
CA LEU A 59 7.11 -16.06 20.40
C LEU A 59 5.76 -16.43 19.81
N GLU A 60 5.29 -15.57 18.90
CA GLU A 60 4.04 -15.79 18.19
C GLU A 60 4.34 -16.18 16.74
N GLN A 61 3.48 -17.02 16.21
CA GLN A 61 3.54 -17.42 14.81
C GLN A 61 2.13 -17.30 14.26
N GLU A 62 1.94 -16.40 13.28
CA GLU A 62 0.62 -16.09 12.74
C GLU A 62 0.60 -16.29 11.25
N TYR A 63 -0.45 -16.94 10.77
CA TYR A 63 -0.73 -16.94 9.33
C TYR A 63 -1.27 -15.58 8.95
N GLU A 64 -0.74 -15.01 7.87
CA GLU A 64 -1.20 -13.72 7.40
C GLU A 64 -1.22 -13.66 5.88
N VAL A 65 -1.98 -12.70 5.36
CA VAL A 65 -1.95 -12.35 3.94
C VAL A 65 -1.25 -11.01 3.83
N GLN A 66 -0.23 -10.93 2.98
CA GLN A 66 0.53 -9.71 2.76
C GLN A 66 -0.16 -8.89 1.68
N MET A 67 -0.38 -7.61 1.96
CA MET A 67 -0.88 -6.64 0.98
C MET A 67 0.26 -5.73 0.55
N ILE A 68 0.35 -5.50 -0.75
CA ILE A 68 1.30 -4.55 -1.32
C ILE A 68 0.47 -3.57 -2.12
N LEU A 69 0.37 -2.33 -1.60
CA LEU A 69 -0.48 -1.31 -2.23
C LEU A 69 0.41 -0.25 -2.87
N LYS A 70 0.03 0.20 -4.05
CA LYS A 70 0.82 1.21 -4.78
C LYS A 70 0.03 2.49 -4.84
N THR A 71 0.68 3.58 -4.43
CA THR A 71 0.07 4.90 -4.38
C THR A 71 1.15 5.97 -4.57
N THR A 72 0.86 7.21 -4.22
CA THR A 72 1.85 8.30 -4.29
C THR A 72 2.01 8.94 -2.92
N VAL A 73 3.07 9.73 -2.79
CA VAL A 73 3.35 10.46 -1.54
C VAL A 73 2.14 11.29 -1.11
N SER A 74 1.48 11.95 -2.07
CA SER A 74 0.35 12.82 -1.72
C SER A 74 -0.88 12.06 -1.24
N HIS A 75 -0.96 10.76 -1.49
CA HIS A 75 -2.11 9.93 -1.08
C HIS A 75 -1.79 9.00 0.07
N GLN A 76 -0.52 8.89 0.46
CA GLN A 76 -0.11 7.85 1.39
C GLN A 76 -0.77 7.97 2.76
N GLN A 77 -0.94 9.18 3.27
CA GLN A 77 -1.53 9.34 4.61
C GLN A 77 -3.01 8.98 4.60
N ALA A 78 -3.74 9.42 3.56
CA ALA A 78 -5.16 9.06 3.45
C ALA A 78 -5.34 7.55 3.29
N LEU A 79 -4.43 6.89 2.56
CA LEU A 79 -4.45 5.44 2.42
C LEU A 79 -4.22 4.76 3.76
N ILE A 80 -3.20 5.19 4.50
CA ILE A 80 -2.91 4.63 5.82
C ILE A 80 -4.10 4.81 6.75
N ASP A 81 -4.69 6.01 6.78
CA ASP A 81 -5.82 6.29 7.66
C ASP A 81 -7.01 5.40 7.33
N CYS A 82 -7.29 5.21 6.05
CA CYS A 82 -8.40 4.35 5.63
C CYS A 82 -8.15 2.89 6.03
N LEU A 83 -6.94 2.39 5.78
CA LEU A 83 -6.61 1.02 6.16
C LEU A 83 -6.71 0.83 7.67
N LYS A 84 -6.17 1.76 8.43
CA LYS A 84 -6.17 1.63 9.89
C LYS A 84 -7.58 1.65 10.46
N SER A 85 -8.45 2.49 9.91
CA SER A 85 -9.81 2.62 10.43
C SER A 85 -10.67 1.38 10.19
N HIS A 86 -10.30 0.55 9.22
CA HIS A 86 -11.08 -0.65 8.88
C HIS A 86 -10.36 -1.96 9.21
N HIS A 87 -9.12 -1.87 9.72
CA HIS A 87 -8.32 -3.05 10.01
C HIS A 87 -8.78 -3.72 11.29
N PRO A 88 -8.81 -5.07 11.34
CA PRO A 88 -9.23 -5.76 12.57
C PRO A 88 -8.21 -5.67 13.70
N TYR A 89 -6.93 -5.43 13.40
CA TYR A 89 -5.92 -5.29 14.43
C TYR A 89 -5.94 -3.87 14.99
N GLN A 90 -5.67 -3.76 16.29
CA GLN A 90 -5.50 -2.46 16.90
C GLN A 90 -4.22 -1.77 16.40
N THR A 91 -3.18 -2.55 16.18
CA THR A 91 -1.88 -2.03 15.72
C THR A 91 -1.43 -2.80 14.49
N PRO A 92 -1.98 -2.47 13.29
CA PRO A 92 -1.59 -3.16 12.08
C PRO A 92 -0.22 -2.70 11.57
N GLU A 93 0.44 -3.57 10.80
CA GLU A 93 1.63 -3.16 10.05
C GLU A 93 1.20 -2.21 8.95
N LEU A 94 1.75 -1.01 8.95
CA LEU A 94 1.51 -0.01 7.91
C LEU A 94 2.84 0.70 7.67
N LEU A 95 3.54 0.26 6.63
CA LEU A 95 4.88 0.78 6.32
C LEU A 95 4.87 1.35 4.91
N VAL A 96 5.51 2.50 4.74
CA VAL A 96 5.63 3.15 3.44
C VAL A 96 7.05 3.02 2.96
N LEU A 97 7.22 2.52 1.73
CA LEU A 97 8.51 2.36 1.10
C LEU A 97 8.55 3.27 -0.14
N PRO A 98 9.57 4.13 -0.26
CA PRO A 98 9.66 4.97 -1.44
C PRO A 98 10.06 4.14 -2.66
N VAL A 99 9.49 4.49 -3.81
CA VAL A 99 9.89 3.92 -5.10
C VAL A 99 10.87 4.89 -5.72
N THR A 100 12.12 4.47 -5.88
CA THR A 100 13.17 5.36 -6.35
C THR A 100 13.24 5.44 -7.87
N HIS A 101 12.69 4.45 -8.57
CA HIS A 101 12.75 4.40 -10.02
C HIS A 101 11.69 3.43 -10.52
N GLY A 102 11.15 3.69 -11.70
CA GLY A 102 10.16 2.82 -12.29
C GLY A 102 9.94 3.15 -13.75
N ASP A 103 9.21 2.27 -14.43
CA ASP A 103 8.85 2.47 -15.82
C ASP A 103 7.90 3.67 -15.95
N THR A 104 8.20 4.54 -16.89
CA THR A 104 7.46 5.80 -17.06
C THR A 104 5.99 5.56 -17.36
N ASP A 105 5.68 4.61 -18.23
CA ASP A 105 4.29 4.33 -18.58
C ASP A 105 3.52 3.78 -17.39
N TYR A 106 4.14 2.89 -16.63
CA TYR A 106 3.51 2.34 -15.44
C TYR A 106 3.28 3.42 -14.39
N LEU A 107 4.26 4.27 -14.16
CA LEU A 107 4.12 5.34 -13.17
C LEU A 107 3.04 6.35 -13.58
N SER A 108 2.91 6.63 -14.88
CA SER A 108 1.84 7.50 -15.37
C SER A 108 0.47 6.87 -15.14
N TRP A 109 0.36 5.56 -15.42
CA TRP A 109 -0.89 4.85 -15.16
C TRP A 109 -1.23 4.86 -13.67
N LEU A 110 -0.23 4.64 -12.83
CA LEU A 110 -0.42 4.63 -11.38
C LEU A 110 -0.99 5.96 -10.92
N ASN A 111 -0.35 7.06 -11.34
CA ASN A 111 -0.81 8.39 -10.94
C ASN A 111 -2.22 8.69 -11.47
N ALA A 112 -2.51 8.31 -12.71
CA ALA A 112 -3.81 8.58 -13.31
C ALA A 112 -4.94 7.78 -12.65
N SER A 113 -4.61 6.70 -11.95
CA SER A 113 -5.61 5.85 -11.28
C SER A 113 -6.04 6.41 -9.93
N LEU A 114 -5.40 7.43 -9.43
CA LEU A 114 -5.67 8.02 -8.12
C LEU A 114 -6.54 9.25 -8.24
N ARG A 115 -7.19 9.61 -7.15
CA ARG A 115 -8.03 10.81 -7.11
C ARG A 115 -7.23 12.09 -6.91
#